data_d5a93ff13666607e37e3ef1166269fe7
#
_entry.id   d5a93ff13666607e37e3ef1166269fe7
#
_cell.length_a   1.000
_cell.length_b   1.000
_cell.length_c   1.000
_cell.angle_alpha   90.00
_cell.angle_beta   90.00
_cell.angle_gamma   90.00
#
_symmetry.space_group_name_H-M   'P 1'
#
loop_
_entity.id
_entity.type
_entity.pdbx_description
1 polymer ?
#
loop_
_entity_poly.entity_id
_entity_poly.type
_entity_poly.pdbx_seq_one_letter_code
_entity_poly.pdbx_strand_id
1 'polypeptide(L)'
;MGARHKGRELAVQFLYGRDYVAPDWEKAQREFLAQAGRGAAASDFADRLLRGLREHVTEVETALMRFATDRWPVERMGQIDRAILKLGLYELLVERTTPPRVVIDEAIDLAKAFCDADGYRFVNGILDAAMKEVLADRR
;
A
#
# COMPACT_ATOMS: atom_id res chain seq x y z
N MET A 1 -15.01 -11.93 2.78
CA MET A 1 -13.95 -11.18 2.11
C MET A 1 -12.86 -12.11 1.63
N GLY A 2 -12.31 -11.86 0.46
CA GLY A 2 -11.31 -12.73 -0.14
C GLY A 2 -9.94 -12.64 0.51
N ALA A 3 -9.11 -13.64 0.22
CA ALA A 3 -7.76 -13.73 0.78
C ALA A 3 -6.89 -12.52 0.42
N ARG A 4 -7.05 -11.95 -0.79
CA ARG A 4 -6.27 -10.77 -1.20
C ARG A 4 -6.64 -9.55 -0.38
N HIS A 5 -7.93 -9.34 -0.10
CA HIS A 5 -8.36 -8.23 0.77
C HIS A 5 -7.74 -8.37 2.17
N LYS A 6 -7.83 -9.57 2.76
CA LYS A 6 -7.23 -9.85 4.06
C LYS A 6 -5.71 -9.66 4.02
N GLY A 7 -5.07 -10.08 2.94
CA GLY A 7 -3.62 -9.91 2.77
C GLY A 7 -3.22 -8.43 2.73
N ARG A 8 -4.00 -7.59 2.05
CA ARG A 8 -3.74 -6.15 2.03
C ARG A 8 -3.91 -5.53 3.41
N GLU A 9 -4.93 -5.94 4.17
CA GLU A 9 -5.09 -5.49 5.55
C GLU A 9 -3.88 -5.85 6.40
N LEU A 10 -3.40 -7.09 6.29
CA LEU A 10 -2.21 -7.54 7.01
C LEU A 10 -0.98 -6.71 6.63
N ALA A 11 -0.80 -6.44 5.34
CA ALA A 11 0.33 -5.65 4.87
C ALA A 11 0.31 -4.23 5.45
N VAL A 12 -0.85 -3.57 5.44
CA VAL A 12 -0.99 -2.23 6.03
C VAL A 12 -0.68 -2.26 7.52
N GLN A 13 -1.22 -3.24 8.25
CA GLN A 13 -0.97 -3.37 9.68
C GLN A 13 0.50 -3.58 9.99
N PHE A 14 1.19 -4.40 9.19
CA PHE A 14 2.61 -4.61 9.38
C PHE A 14 3.44 -3.35 9.11
N LEU A 15 3.07 -2.60 8.06
CA LEU A 15 3.79 -1.38 7.66
C LEU A 15 3.63 -0.24 8.64
N TYR A 16 2.58 -0.25 9.44
CA TYR A 16 2.29 0.85 10.35
C TYR A 16 3.45 1.06 11.34
N GLY A 17 4.07 2.22 11.26
CA GLY A 17 5.17 2.59 12.16
C GLY A 17 6.49 1.88 11.95
N ARG A 18 6.64 1.12 10.85
CA ARG A 18 7.88 0.38 10.59
C ARG A 18 8.90 1.21 9.82
N ASP A 19 10.16 0.97 10.17
CA ASP A 19 11.30 1.53 9.47
C ASP A 19 11.78 0.51 8.41
N TYR A 20 11.79 0.92 7.16
CA TYR A 20 12.14 0.04 6.04
C TYR A 20 13.59 -0.44 6.04
N VAL A 21 14.46 0.24 6.78
CA VAL A 21 15.87 -0.16 6.88
C VAL A 21 16.17 -0.97 8.14
N ALA A 22 15.15 -1.33 8.91
CA ALA A 22 15.35 -2.14 10.12
C ALA A 22 15.95 -3.50 9.76
N PRO A 23 17.05 -3.91 10.42
CA PRO A 23 17.76 -5.13 10.03
C PRO A 23 17.00 -6.42 10.30
N ASP A 24 15.99 -6.38 11.16
CA ASP A 24 15.16 -7.53 11.52
C ASP A 24 13.84 -7.60 10.76
N TRP A 25 13.69 -6.83 9.68
CA TRP A 25 12.43 -6.74 8.93
C TRP A 25 11.89 -8.11 8.52
N GLU A 26 12.72 -8.94 7.89
CA GLU A 26 12.26 -10.25 7.39
C GLU A 26 11.78 -11.16 8.51
N LYS A 27 12.50 -11.18 9.62
CA LYS A 27 12.11 -11.95 10.79
C LYS A 27 10.80 -11.45 11.38
N ALA A 28 10.69 -10.12 11.55
CA ALA A 28 9.48 -9.50 12.08
C ALA A 28 8.27 -9.78 11.18
N GLN A 29 8.46 -9.74 9.86
CA GLN A 29 7.40 -10.03 8.91
C GLN A 29 6.91 -11.47 9.04
N ARG A 30 7.83 -12.44 9.09
CA ARG A 30 7.46 -13.84 9.24
C ARG A 30 6.68 -14.07 10.54
N GLU A 31 7.16 -13.52 11.63
CA GLU A 31 6.52 -13.67 12.94
C GLU A 31 5.12 -13.02 12.96
N PHE A 32 5.00 -11.83 12.40
CA PHE A 32 3.72 -11.14 12.32
C PHE A 32 2.70 -11.96 11.52
N LEU A 33 3.07 -12.43 10.33
CA LEU A 33 2.15 -13.18 9.47
C LEU A 33 1.79 -14.54 10.08
N ALA A 34 2.74 -15.21 10.74
CA ALA A 34 2.49 -16.47 11.41
C ALA A 34 1.48 -16.34 12.55
N GLN A 35 1.52 -15.22 13.27
CA GLN A 35 0.64 -14.98 14.42
C GLN A 35 -0.71 -14.39 14.06
N ALA A 36 -0.85 -13.83 12.86
CA ALA A 36 -2.06 -13.11 12.46
C ALA A 36 -3.29 -14.00 12.34
N GLY A 37 -3.12 -15.29 12.01
CA GLY A 37 -4.24 -16.23 11.98
C GLY A 37 -5.28 -15.95 10.91
N ARG A 38 -4.91 -15.34 9.78
CA ARG A 38 -5.84 -14.96 8.72
C ARG A 38 -5.87 -15.97 7.56
N GLY A 39 -5.19 -17.09 7.70
CA GLY A 39 -5.12 -18.14 6.69
C GLY A 39 -3.89 -18.04 5.81
N ALA A 40 -3.48 -19.17 5.23
CA ALA A 40 -2.26 -19.26 4.43
C ALA A 40 -2.32 -18.38 3.17
N ALA A 41 -3.46 -18.37 2.47
CA ALA A 41 -3.58 -17.59 1.24
C ALA A 41 -3.43 -16.09 1.49
N ALA A 42 -4.04 -15.58 2.57
CA ALA A 42 -3.90 -14.16 2.94
C ALA A 42 -2.47 -13.83 3.34
N SER A 43 -1.84 -14.69 4.16
CA SER A 43 -0.45 -14.49 4.59
C SER A 43 0.52 -14.53 3.41
N ASP A 44 0.33 -15.46 2.47
CA ASP A 44 1.19 -15.56 1.28
C ASP A 44 1.06 -14.32 0.41
N PHE A 45 -0.15 -13.81 0.23
CA PHE A 45 -0.35 -12.58 -0.55
C PHE A 45 0.28 -11.38 0.14
N ALA A 46 0.11 -11.25 1.45
CA ALA A 46 0.74 -10.18 2.23
C ALA A 46 2.27 -10.27 2.14
N ASP A 47 2.82 -11.47 2.25
CA ASP A 47 4.26 -11.68 2.14
C ASP A 47 4.79 -11.21 0.78
N ARG A 48 4.09 -11.56 -0.29
CA ARG A 48 4.46 -11.14 -1.64
C ARG A 48 4.47 -9.61 -1.77
N LEU A 49 3.43 -8.95 -1.28
CA LEU A 49 3.34 -7.49 -1.32
C LEU A 49 4.45 -6.82 -0.51
N LEU A 50 4.68 -7.31 0.70
CA LEU A 50 5.67 -6.72 1.59
C LEU A 50 7.09 -6.89 1.09
N ARG A 51 7.41 -8.06 0.53
CA ARG A 51 8.73 -8.29 -0.07
C ARG A 51 8.96 -7.38 -1.28
N GLY A 52 7.98 -7.31 -2.16
CA GLY A 52 8.08 -6.46 -3.35
C GLY A 52 8.20 -4.99 -2.99
N LEU A 53 7.39 -4.52 -2.04
CA LEU A 53 7.46 -3.14 -1.58
C LEU A 53 8.83 -2.82 -0.98
N ARG A 54 9.38 -3.70 -0.16
CA ARG A 54 10.68 -3.49 0.44
C ARG A 54 11.79 -3.41 -0.61
N GLU A 55 11.73 -4.29 -1.61
CA GLU A 55 12.72 -4.30 -2.70
C GLU A 55 12.64 -3.05 -3.58
N HIS A 56 11.47 -2.41 -3.66
CA HIS A 56 11.21 -1.26 -4.52
C HIS A 56 10.84 0.00 -3.74
N VAL A 57 11.24 0.08 -2.46
CA VAL A 57 10.80 1.17 -1.60
C VAL A 57 11.20 2.54 -2.14
N THR A 58 12.39 2.66 -2.71
CA THR A 58 12.86 3.94 -3.28
C THR A 58 11.98 4.40 -4.43
N GLU A 59 11.63 3.49 -5.34
CA GLU A 59 10.74 3.80 -6.46
C GLU A 59 9.36 4.23 -5.97
N VAL A 60 8.84 3.54 -4.97
CA VAL A 60 7.51 3.83 -4.42
C VAL A 60 7.50 5.16 -3.68
N GLU A 61 8.52 5.44 -2.88
CA GLU A 61 8.62 6.71 -2.17
C GLU A 61 8.80 7.89 -3.14
N THR A 62 9.58 7.70 -4.19
CA THR A 62 9.73 8.70 -5.25
C THR A 62 8.38 8.98 -5.92
N ALA A 63 7.61 7.93 -6.21
CA ALA A 63 6.28 8.07 -6.80
C ALA A 63 5.33 8.82 -5.85
N LEU A 64 5.36 8.49 -4.55
CA LEU A 64 4.54 9.19 -3.57
C LEU A 64 4.83 10.69 -3.57
N MET A 65 6.10 11.06 -3.56
CA MET A 65 6.51 12.47 -3.62
C MET A 65 6.06 13.14 -4.91
N ARG A 66 6.14 12.42 -6.04
CA ARG A 66 5.75 12.94 -7.35
C ARG A 66 4.26 13.23 -7.45
N PHE A 67 3.41 12.34 -6.89
CA PHE A 67 1.96 12.51 -6.94
C PHE A 67 1.39 13.36 -5.80
N ALA A 68 2.15 13.55 -4.72
CA ALA A 68 1.77 14.46 -3.66
C ALA A 68 1.84 15.90 -4.20
N THR A 69 0.90 16.74 -3.75
CA THR A 69 0.79 18.13 -4.19
C THR A 69 0.65 19.03 -2.97
N ASP A 70 0.60 20.35 -3.20
CA ASP A 70 0.31 21.30 -2.13
C ASP A 70 -1.05 21.02 -1.49
N ARG A 71 -1.97 20.45 -2.25
CA ARG A 71 -3.29 20.04 -1.77
C ARG A 71 -3.22 18.80 -0.88
N TRP A 72 -2.28 17.88 -1.19
CA TRP A 72 -2.07 16.64 -0.44
C TRP A 72 -0.59 16.48 -0.08
N PRO A 73 -0.07 17.32 0.85
CA PRO A 73 1.36 17.27 1.18
C PRO A 73 1.68 16.04 2.04
N VAL A 74 2.82 15.42 1.75
CA VAL A 74 3.27 14.22 2.45
C VAL A 74 3.40 14.46 3.96
N GLU A 75 3.82 15.64 4.35
CA GLU A 75 4.05 16.00 5.75
C GLU A 75 2.77 15.92 6.59
N ARG A 76 1.61 16.05 5.97
CA ARG A 76 0.31 16.01 6.66
C ARG A 76 -0.30 14.63 6.69
N MET A 77 0.29 13.66 6.02
CA MET A 77 -0.23 12.30 5.96
C MET A 77 0.14 11.53 7.22
N GLY A 78 -0.82 10.78 7.77
CA GLY A 78 -0.56 9.86 8.86
C GLY A 78 0.19 8.62 8.38
N GLN A 79 0.69 7.82 9.32
CA GLN A 79 1.44 6.61 8.99
C GLN A 79 0.58 5.58 8.27
N ILE A 80 -0.69 5.46 8.66
CA ILE A 80 -1.65 4.55 7.99
C ILE A 80 -1.89 5.01 6.56
N ASP A 81 -2.10 6.32 6.37
CA ASP A 81 -2.31 6.88 5.04
C ASP A 81 -1.14 6.54 4.11
N ARG A 82 0.08 6.74 4.60
CA ARG A 82 1.30 6.45 3.85
C ARG A 82 1.44 4.96 3.54
N ALA A 83 1.09 4.10 4.48
CA ALA A 83 1.16 2.66 4.27
C ALA A 83 0.22 2.22 3.15
N ILE A 84 -1.02 2.71 3.16
CA ILE A 84 -2.01 2.40 2.12
C ILE A 84 -1.55 2.94 0.77
N LEU A 85 -1.04 4.18 0.74
CA LEU A 85 -0.56 4.80 -0.49
C LEU A 85 0.64 4.06 -1.06
N LYS A 86 1.60 3.67 -0.24
CA LYS A 86 2.77 2.93 -0.72
C LYS A 86 2.40 1.59 -1.30
N LEU A 87 1.48 0.85 -0.66
CA LEU A 87 0.99 -0.41 -1.20
C LEU A 87 0.27 -0.20 -2.53
N GLY A 88 -0.62 0.78 -2.59
CA GLY A 88 -1.36 1.07 -3.83
C GLY A 88 -0.42 1.48 -4.97
N LEU A 89 0.53 2.36 -4.70
CA LEU A 89 1.50 2.78 -5.71
C LEU A 89 2.38 1.62 -6.16
N TYR A 90 2.79 0.76 -5.24
CA TYR A 90 3.54 -0.44 -5.59
C TYR A 90 2.74 -1.33 -6.55
N GLU A 91 1.48 -1.61 -6.23
CA GLU A 91 0.64 -2.46 -7.08
C GLU A 91 0.34 -1.82 -8.44
N LEU A 92 0.15 -0.50 -8.49
CA LEU A 92 -0.16 0.21 -9.74
C LEU A 92 1.07 0.36 -10.65
N LEU A 93 2.21 0.69 -10.09
CA LEU A 93 3.37 1.15 -10.87
C LEU A 93 4.46 0.11 -11.01
N VAL A 94 4.62 -0.78 -10.04
CA VAL A 94 5.72 -1.74 -10.02
C VAL A 94 5.25 -3.14 -10.32
N GLU A 95 4.39 -3.72 -9.50
CA GLU A 95 3.93 -5.10 -9.69
C GLU A 95 3.03 -5.25 -10.91
N ARG A 96 2.05 -4.39 -11.06
CA ARG A 96 1.18 -4.28 -12.25
C ARG A 96 0.40 -5.56 -12.61
N THR A 97 0.18 -6.46 -11.65
CA THR A 97 -0.55 -7.71 -11.89
C THR A 97 -2.04 -7.60 -11.60
N THR A 98 -2.43 -6.65 -10.74
CA THR A 98 -3.83 -6.41 -10.39
C THR A 98 -4.36 -5.26 -11.25
N PRO A 99 -5.58 -5.37 -11.80
CA PRO A 99 -6.15 -4.26 -12.58
C PRO A 99 -6.19 -2.96 -11.76
N PRO A 100 -5.85 -1.82 -12.37
CA PRO A 100 -5.78 -0.54 -11.62
C PRO A 100 -7.04 -0.20 -10.84
N ARG A 101 -8.23 -0.45 -11.41
CA ARG A 101 -9.48 -0.16 -10.70
C ARG A 101 -9.62 -0.99 -9.43
N VAL A 102 -9.19 -2.24 -9.47
CA VAL A 102 -9.25 -3.11 -8.29
C VAL A 102 -8.29 -2.61 -7.21
N VAL A 103 -7.09 -2.18 -7.60
CA VAL A 103 -6.11 -1.62 -6.65
C VAL A 103 -6.71 -0.41 -5.93
N ILE A 104 -7.32 0.50 -6.69
CA ILE A 104 -7.92 1.72 -6.13
C ILE A 104 -9.10 1.38 -5.21
N ASP A 105 -10.01 0.51 -5.64
CA ASP A 105 -11.17 0.14 -4.83
C ASP A 105 -10.76 -0.50 -3.51
N GLU A 106 -9.74 -1.36 -3.54
CA GLU A 106 -9.21 -1.98 -2.33
C GLU A 106 -8.55 -0.96 -1.40
N ALA A 107 -7.78 -0.03 -1.96
CA ALA A 107 -7.16 1.03 -1.18
C ALA A 107 -8.20 1.95 -0.53
N ILE A 108 -9.27 2.26 -1.25
CA ILE A 108 -10.37 3.06 -0.72
C ILE A 108 -11.07 2.33 0.43
N ASP A 109 -11.30 1.02 0.30
CA ASP A 109 -11.89 0.24 1.39
C ASP A 109 -11.00 0.25 2.63
N LEU A 110 -9.68 0.12 2.45
CA LEU A 110 -8.74 0.21 3.56
C LEU A 110 -8.77 1.60 4.21
N ALA A 111 -8.82 2.65 3.39
CA ALA A 111 -8.87 4.02 3.89
C ALA A 111 -10.15 4.28 4.67
N LYS A 112 -11.29 3.76 4.21
CA LYS A 112 -12.56 3.87 4.95
C LYS A 112 -12.49 3.19 6.31
N ALA A 113 -11.77 2.06 6.37
CA ALA A 113 -11.66 1.28 7.61
C ALA A 113 -10.67 1.89 8.62
N PHE A 114 -9.57 2.48 8.15
CA PHE A 114 -8.44 2.83 9.00
C PHE A 114 -8.07 4.31 9.03
N CYS A 115 -8.50 5.10 8.05
CA CYS A 115 -8.13 6.51 7.95
C CYS A 115 -9.25 7.43 8.40
N ASP A 116 -8.89 8.67 8.76
CA ASP A 116 -9.86 9.74 8.95
C ASP A 116 -10.26 10.34 7.58
N ALA A 117 -11.08 11.38 7.59
CA ALA A 117 -11.56 12.02 6.36
C ALA A 117 -10.42 12.58 5.51
N ASP A 118 -9.41 13.18 6.14
CA ASP A 118 -8.25 13.71 5.42
C ASP A 118 -7.42 12.60 4.79
N GLY A 119 -7.17 11.52 5.54
CA GLY A 119 -6.46 10.35 5.03
C GLY A 119 -7.17 9.73 3.83
N TYR A 120 -8.49 9.61 3.90
CA TYR A 120 -9.29 9.12 2.78
C TYR A 120 -9.08 9.99 1.53
N ARG A 121 -9.08 11.32 1.69
CA ARG A 121 -8.86 12.24 0.57
C ARG A 121 -7.46 12.09 -0.03
N PHE A 122 -6.43 11.96 0.81
CA PHE A 122 -5.06 11.73 0.34
C PHE A 122 -4.98 10.46 -0.51
N VAL A 123 -5.54 9.36 0.01
CA VAL A 123 -5.50 8.08 -0.69
C VAL A 123 -6.23 8.17 -2.03
N ASN A 124 -7.45 8.69 -2.01
CA ASN A 124 -8.26 8.78 -3.22
C ASN A 124 -7.60 9.68 -4.28
N GLY A 125 -7.15 10.87 -3.87
CA GLY A 125 -6.58 11.84 -4.82
C GLY A 125 -5.27 11.37 -5.44
N ILE A 126 -4.36 10.86 -4.63
CA ILE A 126 -3.04 10.44 -5.11
C ILE A 126 -3.13 9.20 -5.98
N LEU A 127 -3.91 8.19 -5.55
CA LEU A 127 -4.03 6.96 -6.35
C LEU A 127 -4.82 7.20 -7.64
N ASP A 128 -5.80 8.09 -7.63
CA ASP A 128 -6.51 8.47 -8.87
C ASP A 128 -5.56 9.09 -9.89
N ALA A 129 -4.68 9.99 -9.45
CA ALA A 129 -3.68 10.60 -10.33
C ALA A 129 -2.72 9.55 -10.89
N ALA A 130 -2.26 8.63 -10.05
CA ALA A 130 -1.37 7.54 -10.47
C ALA A 130 -2.08 6.61 -11.46
N MET A 131 -3.33 6.28 -11.22
CA MET A 131 -4.11 5.43 -12.12
C MET A 131 -4.27 6.06 -13.50
N LYS A 132 -4.55 7.35 -13.56
CA LYS A 132 -4.69 8.06 -14.84
C LYS A 132 -3.41 7.99 -15.66
N GLU A 133 -2.25 8.13 -15.02
CA GLU A 133 -0.97 8.01 -15.69
C GLU A 133 -0.74 6.59 -16.21
N VAL A 134 -1.03 5.58 -15.40
CA VAL A 134 -0.89 4.16 -15.80
C VAL A 134 -1.80 3.85 -16.99
N LEU A 135 -3.04 4.31 -16.98
CA LEU A 135 -3.98 4.07 -18.08
C LEU A 135 -3.57 4.79 -19.35
N ALA A 136 -2.99 5.99 -19.24
CA ALA A 136 -2.48 6.72 -20.41
C ALA A 136 -1.31 5.97 -21.05
N ASP A 137 -0.39 5.41 -20.24
CA ASP A 137 0.76 4.65 -20.73
C ASP A 137 0.36 3.36 -21.45
N ARG A 138 -0.82 2.82 -21.17
CA ARG A 138 -1.31 1.58 -21.77
C ARG A 138 -1.99 1.76 -23.12
N ARG A 139 -2.15 3.00 -23.57
CA ARG A 139 -2.76 3.31 -24.88
C ARG A 139 -1.71 3.24 -26.03
#